data_6dbaa8b4e8fb9059f6627dba1ad0fd01
#
_entry.id   6dbaa8b4e8fb9059f6627dba1ad0fd01
#
_cell.length_a   1.000
_cell.length_b   1.000
_cell.length_c   1.000
_cell.angle_alpha   90.00
_cell.angle_beta   90.00
_cell.angle_gamma   90.00
#
_symmetry.space_group_name_H-M   'P 1'
#
loop_
_entity.id
_entity.type
_entity.pdbx_description
1 polymer ?
#
loop_
_entity_poly.entity_id
_entity_poly.type
_entity_poly.pdbx_seq_one_letter_code
_entity_poly.pdbx_strand_id
1 'polypeptide(L)'
;PYGRLEMMTGIKERRFWSKGVSPSQVASKAGELAISNSGIDLMEIGCLINASVCRDFLEPATASLVHHNLKLPQNTLVFDISNACLGVLNGMVHVANMIELGQIRAGLVVAGENGGPLVDSTIESLLNKPDITRNDVKTSFASLTIASAAVGVLLVHKDLTKYNHRLLGGYSQAASQFN
;
A
#
# COMPACT_ATOMS: atom_id res chain seq x y z
N PRO A 1 -18.51 -23.37 11.87
CA PRO A 1 -19.90 -22.95 11.71
C PRO A 1 -19.98 -21.72 10.82
N TYR A 2 -21.02 -21.65 10.00
CA TYR A 2 -21.34 -20.51 9.16
C TYR A 2 -21.40 -19.22 9.99
N GLY A 3 -20.89 -18.08 9.44
CA GLY A 3 -20.89 -16.78 10.12
C GLY A 3 -19.85 -16.59 11.23
N ARG A 4 -19.02 -17.59 11.52
CA ARG A 4 -18.04 -17.49 12.60
C ARG A 4 -16.97 -16.42 12.38
N LEU A 5 -16.53 -16.24 11.13
CA LEU A 5 -15.55 -15.20 10.79
C LEU A 5 -16.13 -13.81 11.07
N GLU A 6 -17.36 -13.56 10.64
CA GLU A 6 -18.08 -12.30 10.90
C GLU A 6 -18.23 -12.06 12.41
N MET A 7 -18.66 -13.08 13.15
CA MET A 7 -18.85 -12.99 14.60
C MET A 7 -17.54 -12.62 15.34
N MET A 8 -16.39 -13.12 14.86
CA MET A 8 -15.07 -12.88 15.50
C MET A 8 -14.43 -11.57 15.09
N THR A 9 -14.71 -11.06 13.90
CA THR A 9 -14.03 -9.90 13.31
C THR A 9 -14.92 -8.70 13.10
N GLY A 10 -16.23 -8.87 13.09
CA GLY A 10 -17.19 -7.84 12.66
C GLY A 10 -17.20 -7.59 11.14
N ILE A 11 -16.38 -8.31 10.37
CA ILE A 11 -16.29 -8.15 8.91
C ILE A 11 -17.47 -8.87 8.26
N LYS A 12 -18.39 -8.10 7.69
CA LYS A 12 -19.56 -8.62 6.99
C LYS A 12 -19.26 -8.96 5.54
N GLU A 13 -18.46 -8.11 4.87
CA GLU A 13 -18.10 -8.28 3.47
C GLU A 13 -16.70 -7.73 3.21
N ARG A 14 -16.07 -8.22 2.14
CA ARG A 14 -14.75 -7.78 1.68
C ARG A 14 -14.81 -7.57 0.17
N ARG A 15 -13.97 -6.66 -0.33
CA ARG A 15 -13.86 -6.37 -1.74
C ARG A 15 -12.53 -6.87 -2.30
N PHE A 16 -12.58 -7.38 -3.52
CA PHE A 16 -11.43 -7.84 -4.25
C PHE A 16 -11.43 -7.25 -5.65
N TRP A 17 -10.26 -7.03 -6.19
CA TRP A 17 -10.11 -6.68 -7.59
C TRP A 17 -10.48 -7.86 -8.48
N SER A 18 -10.91 -7.57 -9.70
CA SER A 18 -11.11 -8.60 -10.73
C SER A 18 -9.80 -9.34 -11.03
N LYS A 19 -9.91 -10.61 -11.47
CA LYS A 19 -8.73 -11.39 -11.86
C LYS A 19 -7.90 -10.65 -12.92
N GLY A 20 -6.58 -10.69 -12.78
CA GLY A 20 -5.62 -10.06 -13.70
C GLY A 20 -5.34 -8.58 -13.41
N VAL A 21 -6.02 -7.96 -12.47
CA VAL A 21 -5.69 -6.59 -12.03
C VAL A 21 -4.41 -6.63 -11.20
N SER A 22 -3.39 -5.89 -11.66
CA SER A 22 -2.08 -5.86 -10.99
C SER A 22 -1.99 -4.80 -9.88
N PRO A 23 -1.10 -4.98 -8.90
CA PRO A 23 -0.83 -3.99 -7.85
C PRO A 23 -0.43 -2.62 -8.41
N SER A 24 0.42 -2.57 -9.44
CA SER A 24 0.84 -1.32 -10.08
C SER A 24 -0.31 -0.55 -10.73
N GLN A 25 -1.28 -1.25 -11.34
CA GLN A 25 -2.44 -0.62 -11.97
C GLN A 25 -3.30 0.11 -10.95
N VAL A 26 -3.62 -0.54 -9.82
CA VAL A 26 -4.47 0.08 -8.80
C VAL A 26 -3.73 1.13 -7.98
N ALA A 27 -2.43 0.93 -7.73
CA ALA A 27 -1.57 1.95 -7.12
C ALA A 27 -1.48 3.20 -8.01
N SER A 28 -1.30 3.03 -9.33
CA SER A 28 -1.30 4.14 -10.29
C SER A 28 -2.63 4.90 -10.28
N LYS A 29 -3.76 4.20 -10.25
CA LYS A 29 -5.08 4.82 -10.18
C LYS A 29 -5.25 5.67 -8.91
N ALA A 30 -4.83 5.14 -7.77
CA ALA A 30 -4.88 5.87 -6.50
C ALA A 30 -3.93 7.08 -6.51
N GLY A 31 -2.74 6.94 -7.08
CA GLY A 31 -1.79 8.03 -7.27
C GLY A 31 -2.32 9.14 -8.19
N GLU A 32 -2.93 8.77 -9.32
CA GLU A 32 -3.59 9.70 -10.25
C GLU A 32 -4.67 10.53 -9.55
N LEU A 33 -5.50 9.89 -8.73
CA LEU A 33 -6.53 10.57 -7.95
C LEU A 33 -5.92 11.53 -6.91
N ALA A 34 -4.85 11.12 -6.23
CA ALA A 34 -4.18 11.99 -5.25
C ALA A 34 -3.58 13.23 -5.91
N ILE A 35 -2.95 13.07 -7.08
CA ILE A 35 -2.38 14.18 -7.86
C ILE A 35 -3.49 15.11 -8.35
N SER A 36 -4.51 14.57 -9.01
CA SER A 36 -5.61 15.37 -9.58
C SER A 36 -6.37 16.17 -8.52
N ASN A 37 -6.61 15.58 -7.35
CA ASN A 37 -7.29 16.24 -6.24
C ASN A 37 -6.44 17.35 -5.60
N SER A 38 -5.12 17.28 -5.71
CA SER A 38 -4.22 18.28 -5.12
C SER A 38 -4.13 19.56 -5.93
N GLY A 39 -4.26 19.45 -7.25
CA GLY A 39 -4.10 20.56 -8.20
C GLY A 39 -2.65 21.03 -8.36
N ILE A 40 -1.64 20.28 -7.87
CA ILE A 40 -0.23 20.64 -8.08
C ILE A 40 0.23 20.26 -9.50
N ASP A 41 1.29 20.92 -9.96
CA ASP A 41 1.97 20.51 -11.19
C ASP A 41 2.68 19.17 -10.98
N LEU A 42 2.51 18.27 -11.93
CA LEU A 42 3.17 16.96 -11.95
C LEU A 42 4.69 17.08 -11.86
N MET A 43 5.26 18.15 -12.43
CA MET A 43 6.70 18.44 -12.42
C MET A 43 7.28 18.72 -11.03
N GLU A 44 6.46 19.00 -10.04
CA GLU A 44 6.89 19.22 -8.65
C GLU A 44 7.17 17.89 -7.90
N ILE A 45 6.73 16.75 -8.44
CA ILE A 45 6.88 15.45 -7.78
C ILE A 45 8.30 14.93 -7.94
N GLY A 46 9.10 15.09 -6.91
CA GLY A 46 10.51 14.66 -6.88
C GLY A 46 10.74 13.25 -6.32
N CYS A 47 9.71 12.60 -5.73
CA CYS A 47 9.82 11.25 -5.20
C CYS A 47 8.52 10.47 -5.37
N LEU A 48 8.62 9.19 -5.78
CA LEU A 48 7.55 8.21 -5.77
C LEU A 48 7.98 6.98 -4.97
N ILE A 49 7.19 6.61 -3.99
CA ILE A 49 7.38 5.39 -3.19
C ILE A 49 6.16 4.49 -3.36
N ASN A 50 6.38 3.25 -3.81
CA ASN A 50 5.35 2.23 -3.68
C ASN A 50 5.58 1.46 -2.37
N ALA A 51 4.54 1.36 -1.57
CA ALA A 51 4.59 0.78 -0.22
C ALA A 51 3.71 -0.46 -0.07
N SER A 52 3.40 -1.12 -1.19
CA SER A 52 2.59 -2.34 -1.21
C SER A 52 3.35 -3.56 -0.69
N VAL A 53 2.65 -4.47 -0.03
CA VAL A 53 3.10 -5.85 0.16
C VAL A 53 3.01 -6.61 -1.16
N CYS A 54 1.88 -6.46 -1.85
CA CYS A 54 1.70 -7.03 -3.18
C CYS A 54 2.56 -6.31 -4.21
N ARG A 55 3.23 -7.08 -5.09
CA ARG A 55 4.11 -6.57 -6.14
C ARG A 55 3.78 -7.24 -7.46
N ASP A 56 4.06 -6.55 -8.55
CA ASP A 56 3.94 -7.14 -9.90
C ASP A 56 5.08 -8.13 -10.15
N PHE A 57 6.30 -7.77 -9.72
CA PHE A 57 7.52 -8.56 -9.85
C PHE A 57 8.36 -8.44 -8.59
N LEU A 58 9.27 -9.37 -8.40
CA LEU A 58 10.32 -9.24 -7.39
C LEU A 58 11.26 -8.09 -7.76
N GLU A 59 11.64 -8.02 -9.04
CA GLU A 59 12.44 -6.98 -9.69
C GLU A 59 11.97 -6.79 -11.14
N PRO A 60 11.93 -5.56 -11.67
CA PRO A 60 12.23 -4.28 -11.01
C PRO A 60 11.15 -3.87 -9.99
N ALA A 61 11.44 -2.80 -9.21
CA ALA A 61 10.50 -2.24 -8.25
C ALA A 61 9.13 -1.93 -8.89
N THR A 62 8.03 -2.25 -8.21
CA THR A 62 6.67 -1.92 -8.66
C THR A 62 6.49 -0.41 -8.85
N ALA A 63 7.19 0.41 -8.05
CA ALA A 63 7.22 1.85 -8.22
C ALA A 63 7.65 2.30 -9.63
N SER A 64 8.52 1.55 -10.32
CA SER A 64 8.93 1.87 -11.69
C SER A 64 7.77 1.80 -12.68
N LEU A 65 6.88 0.81 -12.53
CA LEU A 65 5.66 0.69 -13.34
C LEU A 65 4.69 1.83 -13.03
N VAL A 66 4.51 2.16 -11.75
CA VAL A 66 3.64 3.28 -11.34
C VAL A 66 4.18 4.61 -11.88
N HIS A 67 5.49 4.84 -11.80
CA HIS A 67 6.14 6.02 -12.37
C HIS A 67 5.84 6.18 -13.87
N HIS A 68 6.00 5.10 -14.64
CA HIS A 68 5.69 5.08 -16.06
C HIS A 68 4.21 5.37 -16.34
N ASN A 69 3.31 4.71 -15.61
CA ASN A 69 1.86 4.86 -15.79
C ASN A 69 1.39 6.29 -15.48
N LEU A 70 1.95 6.93 -14.46
CA LEU A 70 1.64 8.30 -14.04
C LEU A 70 2.39 9.35 -14.88
N LYS A 71 3.32 8.94 -15.76
CA LYS A 71 4.16 9.84 -16.58
C LYS A 71 4.90 10.89 -15.72
N LEU A 72 5.43 10.47 -14.58
CA LEU A 72 6.18 11.35 -13.70
C LEU A 72 7.50 11.82 -14.36
N PRO A 73 8.08 12.96 -13.91
CA PRO A 73 9.34 13.46 -14.43
C PRO A 73 10.48 12.44 -14.31
N GLN A 74 11.39 12.42 -15.28
CA GLN A 74 12.52 11.48 -15.30
C GLN A 74 13.48 11.62 -14.12
N ASN A 75 13.52 12.77 -13.49
CA ASN A 75 14.33 13.05 -12.29
C ASN A 75 13.63 12.71 -10.98
N THR A 76 12.42 12.11 -11.03
CA THR A 76 11.73 11.61 -9.84
C THR A 76 12.50 10.42 -9.25
N LEU A 77 12.84 10.46 -7.97
CA LEU A 77 13.39 9.32 -7.23
C LEU A 77 12.31 8.24 -7.07
N VAL A 78 12.63 6.99 -7.41
CA VAL A 78 11.63 5.89 -7.49
C VAL A 78 12.15 4.65 -6.77
N PHE A 79 11.38 4.12 -5.80
CA PHE A 79 11.71 2.87 -5.11
C PHE A 79 10.50 2.28 -4.37
N ASP A 80 10.61 1.01 -3.96
CA ASP A 80 9.64 0.33 -3.10
C ASP A 80 10.10 0.36 -1.63
N ILE A 81 9.15 0.50 -0.70
CA ILE A 81 9.34 0.24 0.73
C ILE A 81 8.54 -1.01 1.11
N SER A 82 9.18 -1.95 1.82
CA SER A 82 8.53 -3.14 2.36
C SER A 82 8.51 -3.10 3.88
N ASN A 83 7.35 -2.84 4.46
CA ASN A 83 7.12 -2.94 5.91
C ASN A 83 5.64 -3.30 6.21
N ALA A 84 5.13 -4.31 5.53
CA ALA A 84 3.75 -4.78 5.72
C ALA A 84 2.74 -3.62 5.82
N CYS A 85 1.83 -3.66 6.78
CA CYS A 85 0.79 -2.64 6.99
C CYS A 85 1.33 -1.24 7.35
N LEU A 86 2.62 -1.11 7.69
CA LEU A 86 3.27 0.16 8.05
C LEU A 86 3.97 0.84 6.86
N GLY A 87 4.05 0.17 5.70
CA GLY A 87 4.79 0.67 4.54
C GLY A 87 4.38 2.09 4.12
N VAL A 88 3.08 2.38 4.03
CA VAL A 88 2.57 3.71 3.67
C VAL A 88 3.00 4.76 4.69
N LEU A 89 2.88 4.48 5.98
CA LEU A 89 3.30 5.43 7.04
C LEU A 89 4.81 5.68 6.99
N ASN A 90 5.62 4.64 6.75
CA ASN A 90 7.07 4.80 6.57
C ASN A 90 7.39 5.65 5.33
N GLY A 91 6.72 5.38 4.21
CA GLY A 91 6.84 6.20 3.00
C GLY A 91 6.50 7.67 3.26
N MET A 92 5.40 7.94 3.98
CA MET A 92 5.02 9.31 4.35
C MET A 92 6.11 10.01 5.17
N VAL A 93 6.69 9.34 6.16
CA VAL A 93 7.79 9.91 6.97
C VAL A 93 9.03 10.17 6.11
N HIS A 94 9.38 9.25 5.20
CA HIS A 94 10.49 9.45 4.28
C HIS A 94 10.29 10.68 3.39
N VAL A 95 9.14 10.79 2.74
CA VAL A 95 8.81 11.94 1.89
C VAL A 95 8.79 13.24 2.69
N ALA A 96 8.19 13.22 3.89
CA ALA A 96 8.16 14.42 4.76
C ALA A 96 9.58 14.89 5.12
N ASN A 97 10.47 13.97 5.49
CA ASN A 97 11.88 14.28 5.78
C ASN A 97 12.60 14.87 4.55
N MET A 98 12.36 14.34 3.35
CA MET A 98 12.97 14.87 2.13
C MET A 98 12.46 16.28 1.82
N ILE A 99 11.18 16.58 2.10
CA ILE A 99 10.60 17.92 1.93
C ILE A 99 11.18 18.88 2.97
N GLU A 100 11.25 18.50 4.23
CA GLU A 100 11.82 19.32 5.31
C GLU A 100 13.30 19.64 5.09
N LEU A 101 14.06 18.70 4.51
CA LEU A 101 15.46 18.89 4.13
C LEU A 101 15.65 19.68 2.82
N GLY A 102 14.56 20.07 2.14
CA GLY A 102 14.60 20.80 0.88
C GLY A 102 15.11 19.99 -0.31
N GLN A 103 15.13 18.65 -0.23
CA GLN A 103 15.57 17.77 -1.30
C GLN A 103 14.55 17.67 -2.43
N ILE A 104 13.26 17.71 -2.07
CA ILE A 104 12.12 17.69 -3.00
C ILE A 104 11.04 18.65 -2.53
N ARG A 105 10.14 19.05 -3.43
CA ARG A 105 9.00 19.90 -3.07
C ARG A 105 7.70 19.14 -2.90
N ALA A 106 7.57 18.00 -3.57
CA ALA A 106 6.43 17.09 -3.41
C ALA A 106 6.89 15.65 -3.57
N GLY A 107 6.20 14.72 -2.90
CA GLY A 107 6.42 13.29 -3.06
C GLY A 107 5.13 12.51 -2.89
N LEU A 108 5.00 11.46 -3.69
CA LEU A 108 3.84 10.58 -3.76
C LEU A 108 4.16 9.23 -3.14
N VAL A 109 3.34 8.79 -2.20
CA VAL A 109 3.35 7.44 -1.65
C VAL A 109 2.11 6.72 -2.14
N VAL A 110 2.28 5.55 -2.74
CA VAL A 110 1.17 4.72 -3.21
C VAL A 110 1.25 3.32 -2.62
N ALA A 111 0.11 2.66 -2.53
CA ALA A 111 0.04 1.23 -2.30
C ALA A 111 -1.15 0.65 -3.07
N GLY A 112 -0.96 -0.53 -3.65
CA GLY A 112 -1.99 -1.29 -4.34
C GLY A 112 -1.97 -2.73 -3.85
N GLU A 113 -2.92 -3.11 -3.01
CA GLU A 113 -3.00 -4.44 -2.42
C GLU A 113 -4.04 -5.29 -3.14
N ASN A 114 -3.62 -6.46 -3.63
CA ASN A 114 -4.49 -7.46 -4.22
C ASN A 114 -4.52 -8.72 -3.35
N GLY A 115 -5.42 -8.75 -2.38
CA GLY A 115 -5.56 -9.86 -1.43
C GLY A 115 -6.23 -11.12 -2.00
N GLY A 116 -6.86 -11.04 -3.18
CA GLY A 116 -7.59 -12.17 -3.78
C GLY A 116 -6.76 -13.44 -3.91
N PRO A 117 -5.60 -13.41 -4.60
CA PRO A 117 -4.76 -14.61 -4.77
C PRO A 117 -4.32 -15.25 -3.45
N LEU A 118 -4.00 -14.44 -2.43
CA LEU A 118 -3.61 -14.96 -1.12
C LEU A 118 -4.79 -15.66 -0.42
N VAL A 119 -5.98 -15.07 -0.48
CA VAL A 119 -7.18 -15.66 0.11
C VAL A 119 -7.55 -16.96 -0.58
N ASP A 120 -7.56 -16.97 -1.92
CA ASP A 120 -7.88 -18.16 -2.72
C ASP A 120 -6.89 -19.30 -2.43
N SER A 121 -5.58 -19.01 -2.45
CA SER A 121 -4.53 -20.00 -2.13
C SER A 121 -4.63 -20.52 -0.69
N THR A 122 -4.97 -19.66 0.27
CA THR A 122 -5.17 -20.07 1.66
C THR A 122 -6.36 -21.00 1.79
N ILE A 123 -7.48 -20.69 1.16
CA ILE A 123 -8.67 -21.55 1.16
C ILE A 123 -8.36 -22.90 0.50
N GLU A 124 -7.73 -22.89 -0.66
CA GLU A 124 -7.33 -24.10 -1.37
C GLU A 124 -6.41 -24.98 -0.53
N SER A 125 -5.39 -24.40 0.10
CA SER A 125 -4.47 -25.10 1.00
C SER A 125 -5.19 -25.74 2.18
N LEU A 126 -6.16 -25.05 2.78
CA LEU A 126 -6.94 -25.58 3.90
C LEU A 126 -7.89 -26.71 3.45
N LEU A 127 -8.52 -26.59 2.29
CA LEU A 127 -9.44 -27.59 1.76
C LEU A 127 -8.74 -28.90 1.34
N ASN A 128 -7.51 -28.78 0.84
CA ASN A 128 -6.69 -29.91 0.38
C ASN A 128 -5.90 -30.59 1.51
N LYS A 129 -5.96 -30.07 2.73
CA LYS A 129 -5.27 -30.67 3.89
C LYS A 129 -6.09 -31.84 4.46
N PRO A 130 -5.58 -33.11 4.43
CA PRO A 130 -6.36 -34.30 4.85
C PRO A 130 -6.84 -34.24 6.30
N ASP A 131 -5.97 -33.77 7.21
CA ASP A 131 -6.23 -33.74 8.66
C ASP A 131 -6.26 -32.31 9.18
N ILE A 132 -7.14 -31.47 8.61
CA ILE A 132 -7.28 -30.08 9.01
C ILE A 132 -7.68 -29.96 10.49
N THR A 133 -6.91 -29.21 11.23
CA THR A 133 -7.15 -28.95 12.65
C THR A 133 -7.69 -27.53 12.88
N ARG A 134 -8.24 -27.31 14.07
CA ARG A 134 -8.65 -25.96 14.49
C ARG A 134 -7.46 -24.98 14.52
N ASN A 135 -6.25 -25.48 14.80
CA ASN A 135 -5.06 -24.66 14.85
C ASN A 135 -4.63 -24.19 13.44
N ASP A 136 -4.77 -25.03 12.42
CA ASP A 136 -4.49 -24.64 11.03
C ASP A 136 -5.35 -23.48 10.56
N VAL A 137 -6.65 -23.52 10.89
CA VAL A 137 -7.56 -22.41 10.59
C VAL A 137 -7.19 -21.16 11.40
N LYS A 138 -6.77 -21.34 12.66
CA LYS A 138 -6.38 -20.22 13.53
C LYS A 138 -5.13 -19.51 13.03
N THR A 139 -4.10 -20.23 12.60
CA THR A 139 -2.86 -19.67 12.05
C THR A 139 -3.07 -18.99 10.68
N SER A 140 -4.09 -19.45 9.92
CA SER A 140 -4.44 -18.86 8.62
C SER A 140 -5.45 -17.70 8.74
N PHE A 141 -5.85 -17.32 9.96
CA PHE A 141 -6.93 -16.38 10.20
C PHE A 141 -6.67 -14.99 9.58
N ALA A 142 -5.43 -14.49 9.70
CA ALA A 142 -5.05 -13.21 9.11
C ALA A 142 -5.24 -13.21 7.58
N SER A 143 -4.76 -14.26 6.88
CA SER A 143 -4.94 -14.40 5.43
C SER A 143 -6.41 -14.49 5.03
N LEU A 144 -7.26 -15.11 5.87
CA LEU A 144 -8.70 -15.21 5.61
C LEU A 144 -9.46 -13.90 5.82
N THR A 145 -8.87 -12.89 6.43
CA THR A 145 -9.51 -11.58 6.69
C THR A 145 -9.04 -10.47 5.77
N ILE A 146 -8.03 -10.72 4.92
CA ILE A 146 -7.49 -9.76 3.96
C ILE A 146 -8.51 -9.44 2.86
N ALA A 147 -8.42 -8.23 2.32
CA ALA A 147 -9.17 -7.73 1.16
C ALA A 147 -8.23 -7.04 0.18
N SER A 148 -8.79 -6.43 -0.88
CA SER A 148 -8.04 -5.61 -1.83
C SER A 148 -8.38 -4.13 -1.63
N ALA A 149 -7.37 -3.27 -1.76
CA ALA A 149 -7.52 -1.82 -1.69
C ALA A 149 -6.34 -1.12 -2.40
N ALA A 150 -6.49 0.17 -2.66
CA ALA A 150 -5.38 1.01 -3.10
C ALA A 150 -5.48 2.39 -2.43
N VAL A 151 -4.34 3.00 -2.19
CA VAL A 151 -4.23 4.33 -1.60
C VAL A 151 -3.12 5.13 -2.28
N GLY A 152 -3.33 6.43 -2.43
CA GLY A 152 -2.32 7.41 -2.82
C GLY A 152 -2.30 8.54 -1.82
N VAL A 153 -1.11 8.87 -1.31
CA VAL A 153 -0.86 9.97 -0.37
C VAL A 153 0.16 10.88 -0.99
N LEU A 154 -0.23 12.12 -1.26
CA LEU A 154 0.66 13.15 -1.77
C LEU A 154 1.02 14.11 -0.63
N LEU A 155 2.32 14.23 -0.34
CA LEU A 155 2.86 15.21 0.58
C LEU A 155 3.55 16.32 -0.23
N VAL A 156 3.33 17.57 0.17
CA VAL A 156 3.84 18.71 -0.55
C VAL A 156 4.43 19.75 0.42
N HIS A 157 5.41 20.51 -0.06
CA HIS A 157 5.90 21.68 0.66
C HIS A 157 4.75 22.68 0.88
N LYS A 158 4.73 23.35 2.01
CA LYS A 158 3.65 24.28 2.41
C LYS A 158 3.33 25.35 1.35
N ASP A 159 4.30 25.76 0.56
CA ASP A 159 4.12 26.79 -0.47
C ASP A 159 3.38 26.29 -1.73
N LEU A 160 3.23 24.97 -1.87
CA LEU A 160 2.51 24.34 -2.99
C LEU A 160 1.02 24.10 -2.68
N THR A 161 0.58 24.37 -1.47
CA THR A 161 -0.80 24.08 -1.06
C THR A 161 -1.41 25.24 -0.28
N LYS A 162 -2.70 25.44 -0.49
CA LYS A 162 -3.53 26.34 0.33
C LYS A 162 -4.21 25.62 1.52
N TYR A 163 -4.10 24.31 1.59
CA TYR A 163 -4.68 23.52 2.67
C TYR A 163 -3.76 23.50 3.89
N ASN A 164 -4.34 23.49 5.08
CA ASN A 164 -3.59 23.46 6.33
C ASN A 164 -3.58 22.07 6.97
N HIS A 165 -3.55 21.00 6.16
CA HIS A 165 -3.33 19.65 6.64
C HIS A 165 -1.82 19.41 6.80
N ARG A 166 -1.39 18.98 7.99
CA ARG A 166 0.03 18.80 8.28
C ARG A 166 0.30 17.43 8.88
N LEU A 167 1.39 16.81 8.44
CA LEU A 167 1.99 15.68 9.14
C LEU A 167 2.80 16.26 10.31
N LEU A 168 2.32 16.09 11.54
CA LEU A 168 2.95 16.68 12.74
C LEU A 168 4.09 15.82 13.28
N GLY A 169 4.16 14.55 12.88
CA GLY A 169 5.15 13.60 13.33
C GLY A 169 4.56 12.21 13.54
N GLY A 170 5.37 11.31 14.09
CA GLY A 170 4.99 9.95 14.40
C GLY A 170 5.90 9.34 15.44
N TYR A 171 5.43 8.26 16.07
CA TYR A 171 6.22 7.42 16.95
C TYR A 171 6.30 6.01 16.38
N SER A 172 7.51 5.43 16.40
CA SER A 172 7.74 4.07 15.94
C SER A 172 8.38 3.23 17.05
N GLN A 173 7.86 2.00 17.20
CA GLN A 173 8.41 1.04 18.16
C GLN A 173 8.49 -0.33 17.51
N ALA A 174 9.59 -1.05 17.74
CA ALA A 174 9.76 -2.42 17.30
C ALA A 174 9.74 -3.38 18.50
N ALA A 175 9.09 -4.54 18.30
CA ALA A 175 9.01 -5.62 19.28
C ALA A 175 9.42 -6.95 18.62
N SER A 176 10.61 -6.95 18.01
CA SER A 176 11.12 -8.05 17.19
C SER A 176 11.32 -9.37 17.94
N GLN A 177 11.33 -9.34 19.28
CA GLN A 177 11.37 -10.55 20.12
C GLN A 177 10.10 -11.43 19.99
N PHE A 178 9.04 -10.94 19.36
CA PHE A 178 7.80 -11.69 19.12
C PHE A 178 7.65 -12.17 17.68
N ASN A 179 8.71 -12.11 16.89
CA ASN A 179 8.70 -12.48 15.48
C ASN A 179 8.76 -14.01 15.31
#